data_fa71dff0a5824fd99438ae0b080b5de0
#
_entry.id   fa71dff0a5824fd99438ae0b080b5de0
#
_cell.length_a   1.000
_cell.length_b   1.000
_cell.length_c   1.000
_cell.angle_alpha   90.00
_cell.angle_beta   90.00
_cell.angle_gamma   90.00
#
_symmetry.space_group_name_H-M   'P 1'
#
loop_
_entity.id
_entity.type
_entity.pdbx_description
1 polymer ?
#
loop_
_entity_poly.entity_id
_entity_poly.type
_entity_poly.pdbx_seq_one_letter_code
_entity_poly.pdbx_strand_id
1 'polypeptide(L)'
;MFMLEPRPAPSKVLMLASPLIALAITVLVGIALFTVLGKDPVAGLRMFFVEPLRNAYAISELTLKATPLILIALGLAVCFRANIWNIGAEGQFIMGAIFAGGVAMRATPETGAWILWAVLGAGMLGGMLWAAIVALLRDRFNASEILVSLMLVYVAEMVLSYLVYGPWKDPQGYNFPQTITFLEATRVPKLFQGLRLNAGVFAALVAVLVGLCVFFTVRAEPLMRYARDTAQVLYQPQGYIDAVLNTQPRATPTNAERMGAPAPQVLP
;
A
#
# COMPACT_ATOMS: atom_id res chain seq x y z
N MET A 1 34.44 22.94 8.44
CA MET A 1 33.16 22.70 9.11
C MET A 1 32.15 22.49 8.01
N PHE A 2 31.59 21.29 7.84
CA PHE A 2 30.59 21.04 6.79
C PHE A 2 29.25 21.63 7.24
N MET A 3 28.72 22.61 6.49
CA MET A 3 27.37 23.13 6.70
C MET A 3 26.39 22.34 5.83
N LEU A 4 25.36 21.80 6.46
CA LEU A 4 24.25 21.13 5.77
C LEU A 4 23.24 22.23 5.37
N GLU A 5 23.13 22.51 4.07
CA GLU A 5 22.12 23.43 3.55
C GLU A 5 20.96 22.64 2.94
N PRO A 6 19.71 23.03 3.22
CA PRO A 6 18.54 22.42 2.59
C PRO A 6 18.53 22.74 1.09
N ARG A 7 18.31 21.72 0.26
CA ARG A 7 18.21 21.91 -1.19
C ARG A 7 16.92 22.65 -1.55
N PRO A 8 16.98 23.65 -2.43
CA PRO A 8 15.80 24.42 -2.85
C PRO A 8 14.81 23.61 -3.69
N ALA A 9 15.25 22.51 -4.32
CA ALA A 9 14.39 21.60 -5.07
C ALA A 9 14.82 20.14 -4.92
N PRO A 10 13.86 19.17 -4.85
CA PRO A 10 14.18 17.75 -4.78
C PRO A 10 14.84 17.27 -6.08
N SER A 11 15.96 16.57 -5.97
CA SER A 11 16.64 15.97 -7.11
C SER A 11 15.85 14.74 -7.61
N LYS A 12 15.40 14.76 -8.88
CA LYS A 12 14.71 13.62 -9.51
C LYS A 12 15.56 12.35 -9.49
N VAL A 13 16.88 12.48 -9.67
CA VAL A 13 17.82 11.36 -9.62
C VAL A 13 17.88 10.74 -8.23
N LEU A 14 17.96 11.55 -7.18
CA LEU A 14 17.99 11.05 -5.81
C LEU A 14 16.66 10.41 -5.40
N MET A 15 15.54 10.94 -5.88
CA MET A 15 14.22 10.39 -5.62
C MET A 15 14.04 8.99 -6.22
N LEU A 16 14.59 8.74 -7.42
CA LEU A 16 14.59 7.41 -8.03
C LEU A 16 15.69 6.49 -7.45
N ALA A 17 16.86 7.05 -7.13
CA ALA A 17 17.98 6.27 -6.62
C ALA A 17 17.78 5.87 -5.14
N SER A 18 17.05 6.65 -4.35
CA SER A 18 16.85 6.40 -2.90
C SER A 18 16.32 5.00 -2.58
N PRO A 19 15.26 4.46 -3.24
CA PRO A 19 14.80 3.11 -2.99
C PRO A 19 15.84 2.03 -3.34
N LEU A 20 16.60 2.24 -4.43
CA LEU A 20 17.65 1.30 -4.85
C LEU A 20 18.83 1.31 -3.87
N ILE A 21 19.22 2.48 -3.40
CA ILE A 21 20.26 2.61 -2.37
C ILE A 21 19.81 1.97 -1.07
N ALA A 22 18.58 2.18 -0.64
CA ALA A 22 18.01 1.54 0.54
C ALA A 22 18.01 0.02 0.41
N LEU A 23 17.61 -0.51 -0.75
CA LEU A 23 17.66 -1.95 -1.02
C LEU A 23 19.09 -2.49 -0.96
N ALA A 24 20.05 -1.80 -1.59
CA ALA A 24 21.46 -2.20 -1.57
C ALA A 24 22.02 -2.21 -0.14
N ILE A 25 21.73 -1.18 0.65
CA ILE A 25 22.13 -1.13 2.07
C ILE A 25 21.51 -2.29 2.85
N THR A 26 20.22 -2.58 2.64
CA THR A 26 19.54 -3.69 3.32
C THR A 26 20.19 -5.04 2.99
N VAL A 27 20.53 -5.27 1.72
CA VAL A 27 21.24 -6.50 1.29
C VAL A 27 22.62 -6.57 1.93
N LEU A 28 23.38 -5.48 1.95
CA LEU A 28 24.72 -5.43 2.56
C LEU A 28 24.65 -5.71 4.07
N VAL A 29 23.70 -5.09 4.78
CA VAL A 29 23.47 -5.35 6.20
C VAL A 29 23.07 -6.81 6.43
N GLY A 30 22.22 -7.38 5.57
CA GLY A 30 21.84 -8.79 5.61
C GLY A 30 23.04 -9.72 5.43
N ILE A 31 23.92 -9.44 4.46
CA ILE A 31 25.17 -10.20 4.25
C ILE A 31 26.05 -10.15 5.51
N ALA A 32 26.26 -8.95 6.06
CA ALA A 32 27.07 -8.77 7.25
C ALA A 32 26.49 -9.54 8.44
N LEU A 33 25.16 -9.48 8.63
CA LEU A 33 24.46 -10.19 9.71
C LEU A 33 24.62 -11.72 9.59
N PHE A 34 24.38 -12.30 8.39
CA PHE A 34 24.55 -13.74 8.17
C PHE A 34 25.99 -14.17 8.42
N THR A 35 26.96 -13.36 7.98
CA THR A 35 28.40 -13.64 8.20
C THR A 35 28.73 -13.64 9.69
N VAL A 36 28.26 -12.65 10.45
CA VAL A 36 28.49 -12.56 11.91
C VAL A 36 27.83 -13.74 12.64
N LEU A 37 26.66 -14.20 12.18
CA LEU A 37 25.97 -15.37 12.73
C LEU A 37 26.59 -16.72 12.30
N GLY A 38 27.69 -16.71 11.54
CA GLY A 38 28.32 -17.93 11.03
C GLY A 38 27.47 -18.71 10.02
N LYS A 39 26.53 -18.04 9.34
CA LYS A 39 25.67 -18.64 8.31
C LYS A 39 26.12 -18.19 6.92
N ASP A 40 25.82 -19.00 5.92
CA ASP A 40 26.11 -18.65 4.52
C ASP A 40 25.18 -17.48 4.06
N PRO A 41 25.76 -16.29 3.76
CA PRO A 41 24.97 -15.15 3.32
C PRO A 41 24.27 -15.39 1.97
N VAL A 42 24.90 -16.14 1.07
CA VAL A 42 24.37 -16.42 -0.27
C VAL A 42 23.15 -17.34 -0.15
N ALA A 43 23.24 -18.37 0.67
CA ALA A 43 22.12 -19.26 0.95
C ALA A 43 20.96 -18.49 1.61
N GLY A 44 21.25 -17.60 2.56
CA GLY A 44 20.26 -16.73 3.20
C GLY A 44 19.53 -15.82 2.20
N LEU A 45 20.27 -15.09 1.37
CA LEU A 45 19.70 -14.22 0.35
C LEU A 45 18.87 -14.99 -0.69
N ARG A 46 19.36 -16.16 -1.13
CA ARG A 46 18.63 -17.04 -2.03
C ARG A 46 17.29 -17.46 -1.44
N MET A 47 17.24 -17.80 -0.16
CA MET A 47 16.01 -18.18 0.53
C MET A 47 14.98 -17.03 0.58
N PHE A 48 15.44 -15.77 0.71
CA PHE A 48 14.55 -14.61 0.72
C PHE A 48 14.04 -14.19 -0.67
N PHE A 49 14.91 -14.19 -1.68
CA PHE A 49 14.58 -13.59 -2.98
C PHE A 49 14.23 -14.62 -4.06
N VAL A 50 14.82 -15.81 -4.01
CA VAL A 50 14.68 -16.82 -5.08
C VAL A 50 13.66 -17.90 -4.72
N GLU A 51 13.72 -18.44 -3.49
CA GLU A 51 12.83 -19.54 -3.09
C GLU A 51 11.33 -19.19 -3.16
N PRO A 52 10.87 -17.97 -2.83
CA PRO A 52 9.46 -17.61 -2.99
C PRO A 52 8.95 -17.59 -4.44
N LEU A 53 9.86 -17.57 -5.42
CA LEU A 53 9.54 -17.52 -6.85
C LEU A 53 9.90 -18.84 -7.57
N ARG A 54 10.41 -19.85 -6.86
CA ARG A 54 11.01 -21.04 -7.44
C ARG A 54 10.03 -21.95 -8.16
N ASN A 55 8.83 -22.08 -7.64
CA ASN A 55 7.82 -22.98 -8.19
C ASN A 55 6.40 -22.43 -8.04
N ALA A 56 5.45 -23.04 -8.75
CA ALA A 56 4.04 -22.61 -8.74
C ALA A 56 3.43 -22.63 -7.33
N TYR A 57 3.83 -23.56 -6.47
CA TYR A 57 3.35 -23.63 -5.09
C TYR A 57 3.85 -22.42 -4.29
N ALA A 58 5.14 -22.08 -4.36
CA ALA A 58 5.70 -20.94 -3.66
C ALA A 58 5.07 -19.61 -4.14
N ILE A 59 4.84 -19.48 -5.46
CA ILE A 59 4.13 -18.32 -6.02
C ILE A 59 2.69 -18.25 -5.51
N SER A 60 2.00 -19.41 -5.38
CA SER A 60 0.64 -19.43 -4.84
C SER A 60 0.58 -19.02 -3.37
N GLU A 61 1.58 -19.40 -2.57
CA GLU A 61 1.74 -18.95 -1.17
C GLU A 61 1.99 -17.44 -1.08
N LEU A 62 2.89 -16.93 -1.92
CA LEU A 62 3.18 -15.49 -2.00
C LEU A 62 1.92 -14.71 -2.36
N THR A 63 1.19 -15.14 -3.39
CA THR A 63 -0.04 -14.49 -3.85
C THR A 63 -1.14 -14.55 -2.78
N LEU A 64 -1.28 -15.68 -2.09
CA LEU A 64 -2.24 -15.84 -1.00
C LEU A 64 -1.98 -14.82 0.12
N LYS A 65 -0.72 -14.64 0.50
CA LYS A 65 -0.33 -13.66 1.53
C LYS A 65 -0.42 -12.21 1.05
N ALA A 66 -0.13 -11.97 -0.23
CA ALA A 66 -0.24 -10.64 -0.83
C ALA A 66 -1.69 -10.15 -0.95
N THR A 67 -2.65 -11.05 -1.16
CA THR A 67 -4.07 -10.71 -1.36
C THR A 67 -4.65 -9.78 -0.29
N PRO A 68 -4.61 -10.10 1.01
CA PRO A 68 -5.13 -9.22 2.05
C PRO A 68 -4.33 -7.91 2.15
N LEU A 69 -3.01 -7.96 1.95
CA LEU A 69 -2.16 -6.76 1.99
C LEU A 69 -2.52 -5.77 0.88
N ILE A 70 -2.80 -6.27 -0.33
CA ILE A 70 -3.26 -5.44 -1.46
C ILE A 70 -4.59 -4.77 -1.13
N LEU A 71 -5.56 -5.51 -0.59
CA LEU A 71 -6.86 -4.96 -0.20
C LEU A 71 -6.73 -3.88 0.87
N ILE A 72 -5.91 -4.11 1.89
CA ILE A 72 -5.60 -3.14 2.94
C ILE A 72 -4.91 -1.90 2.36
N ALA A 73 -3.91 -2.09 1.51
CA ALA A 73 -3.16 -1.00 0.89
C ALA A 73 -4.06 -0.08 0.04
N LEU A 74 -5.03 -0.65 -0.69
CA LEU A 74 -6.02 0.12 -1.45
C LEU A 74 -6.92 0.95 -0.52
N GLY A 75 -7.40 0.36 0.58
CA GLY A 75 -8.17 1.09 1.59
C GLY A 75 -7.36 2.24 2.20
N LEU A 76 -6.11 1.99 2.58
CA LEU A 76 -5.20 3.02 3.11
C LEU A 76 -4.90 4.12 2.08
N ALA A 77 -4.76 3.78 0.80
CA ALA A 77 -4.55 4.76 -0.26
C ALA A 77 -5.73 5.75 -0.35
N VAL A 78 -6.97 5.29 -0.15
CA VAL A 78 -8.15 6.17 -0.09
C VAL A 78 -8.09 7.05 1.17
N CYS A 79 -7.77 6.48 2.33
CA CYS A 79 -7.63 7.23 3.58
C CYS A 79 -6.58 8.35 3.45
N PHE A 80 -5.39 8.04 2.96
CA PHE A 80 -4.31 9.03 2.80
C PHE A 80 -4.67 10.14 1.80
N ARG A 81 -5.45 9.82 0.76
CA ARG A 81 -5.97 10.86 -0.15
C ARG A 81 -6.98 11.78 0.51
N ALA A 82 -7.74 11.26 1.48
CA ALA A 82 -8.64 12.05 2.30
C ALA A 82 -7.93 12.78 3.46
N ASN A 83 -6.59 12.74 3.50
CA ASN A 83 -5.78 13.26 4.60
C ASN A 83 -6.13 12.65 5.97
N ILE A 84 -6.49 11.37 5.97
CA ILE A 84 -6.76 10.58 7.17
C ILE A 84 -5.61 9.58 7.36
N TRP A 85 -4.87 9.71 8.45
CA TRP A 85 -3.74 8.86 8.78
C TRP A 85 -4.19 7.66 9.60
N ASN A 86 -4.72 6.64 8.94
CA ASN A 86 -5.13 5.40 9.58
C ASN A 86 -3.93 4.44 9.73
N ILE A 87 -3.39 4.31 10.94
CA ILE A 87 -2.33 3.33 11.26
C ILE A 87 -2.94 2.04 11.84
N GLY A 88 -4.25 2.01 12.04
CA GLY A 88 -4.99 0.91 12.68
C GLY A 88 -5.54 -0.16 11.74
N ALA A 89 -5.08 -0.24 10.48
CA ALA A 89 -5.59 -1.20 9.52
C ALA A 89 -5.43 -2.66 9.96
N GLU A 90 -4.35 -2.99 10.68
CA GLU A 90 -4.12 -4.30 11.27
C GLU A 90 -5.19 -4.66 12.29
N GLY A 91 -5.53 -3.76 13.22
CA GLY A 91 -6.60 -3.97 14.20
C GLY A 91 -7.97 -4.16 13.52
N GLN A 92 -8.25 -3.41 12.45
CA GLN A 92 -9.47 -3.58 11.65
C GLN A 92 -9.52 -4.96 10.98
N PHE A 93 -8.40 -5.43 10.47
CA PHE A 93 -8.28 -6.78 9.88
C PHE A 93 -8.47 -7.86 10.94
N ILE A 94 -7.85 -7.73 12.12
CA ILE A 94 -8.00 -8.68 13.24
C ILE A 94 -9.46 -8.74 13.69
N MET A 95 -10.12 -7.61 13.90
CA MET A 95 -11.54 -7.58 14.31
C MET A 95 -12.44 -8.14 13.20
N GLY A 96 -12.15 -7.86 11.95
CA GLY A 96 -12.82 -8.51 10.82
C GLY A 96 -12.68 -10.04 10.88
N ALA A 97 -11.48 -10.55 11.14
CA ALA A 97 -11.23 -11.98 11.28
C ALA A 97 -11.96 -12.59 12.50
N ILE A 98 -12.06 -11.87 13.62
CA ILE A 98 -12.81 -12.30 14.81
C ILE A 98 -14.31 -12.43 14.48
N PHE A 99 -14.91 -11.44 13.85
CA PHE A 99 -16.33 -11.48 13.48
C PHE A 99 -16.61 -12.60 12.46
N ALA A 100 -15.76 -12.73 11.44
CA ALA A 100 -15.86 -13.82 10.46
C ALA A 100 -15.70 -15.18 11.12
N GLY A 101 -14.69 -15.36 11.97
CA GLY A 101 -14.42 -16.58 12.72
C GLY A 101 -15.57 -16.96 13.66
N GLY A 102 -16.15 -15.97 14.33
CA GLY A 102 -17.32 -16.18 15.21
C GLY A 102 -18.55 -16.74 14.47
N VAL A 103 -18.77 -16.32 13.21
CA VAL A 103 -19.83 -16.88 12.36
C VAL A 103 -19.40 -18.24 11.82
N ALA A 104 -18.15 -18.40 11.36
CA ALA A 104 -17.64 -19.65 10.82
C ALA A 104 -17.68 -20.82 11.82
N MET A 105 -17.42 -20.54 13.11
CA MET A 105 -17.48 -21.56 14.18
C MET A 105 -18.89 -22.04 14.50
N ARG A 106 -19.92 -21.26 14.12
CA ARG A 106 -21.33 -21.68 14.29
C ARG A 106 -21.86 -22.51 13.12
N ALA A 107 -21.10 -22.64 12.04
CA ALA A 107 -21.48 -23.46 10.91
C ALA A 107 -21.49 -24.95 11.27
N THR A 108 -22.50 -25.68 10.79
CA THR A 108 -22.64 -27.09 10.93
C THR A 108 -22.50 -27.76 9.56
N PRO A 109 -22.23 -29.09 9.47
CA PRO A 109 -22.17 -29.79 8.19
C PRO A 109 -23.42 -29.64 7.32
N GLU A 110 -24.55 -29.37 7.93
CA GLU A 110 -25.85 -29.17 7.26
C GLU A 110 -26.02 -27.71 6.74
N THR A 111 -25.12 -26.81 7.13
CA THR A 111 -25.20 -25.42 6.74
C THR A 111 -24.87 -25.28 5.25
N GLY A 112 -25.81 -24.75 4.48
CA GLY A 112 -25.65 -24.57 3.04
C GLY A 112 -24.54 -23.56 2.66
N ALA A 113 -24.24 -23.47 1.36
CA ALA A 113 -23.19 -22.60 0.82
C ALA A 113 -23.36 -21.08 1.11
N TRP A 114 -24.53 -20.65 1.54
CA TRP A 114 -24.82 -19.27 1.93
C TRP A 114 -23.96 -18.80 3.13
N ILE A 115 -23.46 -19.73 3.94
CA ILE A 115 -22.64 -19.40 5.13
C ILE A 115 -21.37 -18.64 4.76
N LEU A 116 -20.79 -18.90 3.60
CA LEU A 116 -19.64 -18.16 3.12
C LEU A 116 -19.92 -16.66 2.99
N TRP A 117 -21.09 -16.30 2.47
CA TRP A 117 -21.49 -14.89 2.35
C TRP A 117 -21.74 -14.25 3.72
N ALA A 118 -22.30 -15.01 4.66
CA ALA A 118 -22.48 -14.56 6.04
C ALA A 118 -21.11 -14.32 6.74
N VAL A 119 -20.15 -15.21 6.55
CA VAL A 119 -18.78 -15.10 7.07
C VAL A 119 -18.08 -13.85 6.48
N LEU A 120 -18.16 -13.66 5.17
CA LEU A 120 -17.58 -12.49 4.50
C LEU A 120 -18.25 -11.19 4.98
N GLY A 121 -19.59 -11.17 5.04
CA GLY A 121 -20.35 -10.02 5.54
C GLY A 121 -20.03 -9.68 7.00
N ALA A 122 -19.93 -10.68 7.85
CA ALA A 122 -19.54 -10.50 9.26
C ALA A 122 -18.12 -9.92 9.38
N GLY A 123 -17.17 -10.42 8.57
CA GLY A 123 -15.81 -9.90 8.53
C GLY A 123 -15.75 -8.44 8.11
N MET A 124 -16.49 -8.07 7.06
CA MET A 124 -16.60 -6.68 6.61
C MET A 124 -17.21 -5.79 7.71
N LEU A 125 -18.30 -6.21 8.32
CA LEU A 125 -18.94 -5.47 9.41
C LEU A 125 -18.03 -5.30 10.62
N GLY A 126 -17.31 -6.35 11.04
CA GLY A 126 -16.37 -6.29 12.15
C GLY A 126 -15.25 -5.27 11.92
N GLY A 127 -14.63 -5.29 10.74
CA GLY A 127 -13.60 -4.31 10.35
C GLY A 127 -14.16 -2.88 10.27
N MET A 128 -15.35 -2.70 9.68
CA MET A 128 -16.02 -1.39 9.58
C MET A 128 -16.40 -0.82 10.93
N LEU A 129 -16.98 -1.62 11.83
CA LEU A 129 -17.33 -1.20 13.18
C LEU A 129 -16.10 -0.76 13.97
N TRP A 130 -14.98 -1.48 13.81
CA TRP A 130 -13.73 -1.09 14.45
C TRP A 130 -13.18 0.23 13.94
N ALA A 131 -13.22 0.43 12.62
CA ALA A 131 -12.86 1.69 11.97
C ALA A 131 -13.78 2.85 12.41
N ALA A 132 -15.08 2.58 12.58
CA ALA A 132 -16.06 3.56 12.99
C ALA A 132 -15.77 4.14 14.39
N ILE A 133 -15.15 3.36 15.29
CA ILE A 133 -14.74 3.87 16.61
C ILE A 133 -13.72 5.00 16.45
N VAL A 134 -12.70 4.82 15.60
CA VAL A 134 -11.69 5.85 15.32
C VAL A 134 -12.33 7.09 14.70
N ALA A 135 -13.22 6.89 13.71
CA ALA A 135 -13.93 7.97 13.05
C ALA A 135 -14.80 8.77 14.02
N LEU A 136 -15.55 8.08 14.88
CA LEU A 136 -16.41 8.70 15.89
C LEU A 136 -15.61 9.52 16.91
N LEU A 137 -14.50 8.98 17.40
CA LEU A 137 -13.63 9.66 18.37
C LEU A 137 -12.96 10.89 17.76
N ARG A 138 -12.58 10.82 16.48
CA ARG A 138 -12.05 11.96 15.75
C ARG A 138 -13.11 13.05 15.57
N ASP A 139 -14.30 12.67 15.08
CA ASP A 139 -15.35 13.62 14.72
C ASP A 139 -15.99 14.30 15.97
N ARG A 140 -16.26 13.54 17.03
CA ARG A 140 -16.93 14.04 18.21
C ARG A 140 -16.01 14.64 19.26
N PHE A 141 -14.79 14.13 19.39
CA PHE A 141 -13.87 14.52 20.47
C PHE A 141 -12.58 15.14 19.94
N ASN A 142 -12.46 15.30 18.62
CA ASN A 142 -11.25 15.80 17.95
C ASN A 142 -9.99 15.04 18.38
N ALA A 143 -10.14 13.74 18.66
CA ALA A 143 -9.03 12.88 19.05
C ALA A 143 -8.10 12.61 17.85
N SER A 144 -6.81 12.42 18.13
CA SER A 144 -5.84 12.08 17.09
C SER A 144 -6.13 10.67 16.54
N GLU A 145 -6.50 10.58 15.24
CA GLU A 145 -6.75 9.30 14.58
C GLU A 145 -5.52 8.38 14.56
N ILE A 146 -4.33 8.96 14.54
CA ILE A 146 -3.06 8.22 14.57
C ILE A 146 -2.94 7.46 15.90
N LEU A 147 -3.10 8.17 17.02
CA LEU A 147 -2.96 7.58 18.34
C LEU A 147 -4.09 6.59 18.65
N VAL A 148 -5.35 6.97 18.35
CA VAL A 148 -6.52 6.13 18.61
C VAL A 148 -6.43 4.84 17.77
N SER A 149 -6.13 4.95 16.48
CA SER A 149 -6.05 3.77 15.62
C SER A 149 -4.93 2.82 16.05
N LEU A 150 -3.75 3.36 16.45
CA LEU A 150 -2.64 2.56 16.97
C LEU A 150 -3.02 1.84 18.28
N MET A 151 -3.64 2.54 19.24
CA MET A 151 -4.08 1.93 20.49
C MET A 151 -5.09 0.81 20.26
N LEU A 152 -6.01 1.00 19.31
CA LEU A 152 -7.01 0.00 18.96
C LEU A 152 -6.41 -1.25 18.29
N VAL A 153 -5.21 -1.18 17.68
CA VAL A 153 -4.49 -2.39 17.22
C VAL A 153 -4.19 -3.30 18.41
N TYR A 154 -3.56 -2.75 19.44
CA TYR A 154 -3.22 -3.54 20.65
C TYR A 154 -4.47 -4.11 21.35
N VAL A 155 -5.56 -3.34 21.39
CA VAL A 155 -6.83 -3.85 21.94
C VAL A 155 -7.36 -5.02 21.10
N ALA A 156 -7.30 -4.93 19.77
CA ALA A 156 -7.74 -6.01 18.88
C ALA A 156 -6.87 -7.29 19.05
N GLU A 157 -5.55 -7.14 19.18
CA GLU A 157 -4.63 -8.25 19.47
C GLU A 157 -4.93 -8.90 20.83
N MET A 158 -5.19 -8.10 21.85
CA MET A 158 -5.57 -8.63 23.18
C MET A 158 -6.90 -9.37 23.14
N VAL A 159 -7.90 -8.86 22.41
CA VAL A 159 -9.19 -9.54 22.22
C VAL A 159 -8.99 -10.87 21.48
N LEU A 160 -8.20 -10.88 20.40
CA LEU A 160 -7.87 -12.10 19.67
C LEU A 160 -7.18 -13.12 20.57
N SER A 161 -6.15 -12.68 21.31
CA SER A 161 -5.42 -13.53 22.26
C SER A 161 -6.37 -14.12 23.31
N TYR A 162 -7.21 -13.29 23.93
CA TYR A 162 -8.21 -13.76 24.90
C TYR A 162 -9.14 -14.83 24.31
N LEU A 163 -9.60 -14.63 23.09
CA LEU A 163 -10.49 -15.60 22.43
C LEU A 163 -9.77 -16.93 22.12
N VAL A 164 -8.57 -16.86 21.57
CA VAL A 164 -7.81 -18.04 21.13
C VAL A 164 -7.24 -18.85 22.31
N TYR A 165 -6.81 -18.18 23.37
CA TYR A 165 -6.36 -18.86 24.60
C TYR A 165 -7.52 -19.31 25.51
N GLY A 166 -8.69 -18.74 25.35
CA GLY A 166 -9.86 -18.98 26.19
C GLY A 166 -11.00 -19.68 25.44
N PRO A 167 -12.11 -18.95 25.15
CA PRO A 167 -13.36 -19.59 24.69
C PRO A 167 -13.31 -20.21 23.30
N TRP A 168 -12.34 -19.83 22.45
CA TRP A 168 -12.19 -20.37 21.08
C TRP A 168 -11.06 -21.38 20.96
N LYS A 169 -10.42 -21.73 22.07
CA LYS A 169 -9.32 -22.68 22.09
C LYS A 169 -9.77 -24.05 21.59
N ASP A 170 -9.01 -24.64 20.69
CA ASP A 170 -9.22 -26.02 20.23
C ASP A 170 -8.90 -27.00 21.37
N PRO A 171 -9.89 -27.80 21.85
CA PRO A 171 -9.65 -28.82 22.88
C PRO A 171 -8.64 -29.90 22.45
N GLN A 172 -8.50 -30.13 21.14
CA GLN A 172 -7.60 -31.15 20.58
C GLN A 172 -6.23 -30.59 20.18
N GLY A 173 -6.01 -29.28 20.34
CA GLY A 173 -4.82 -28.57 19.89
C GLY A 173 -3.57 -28.70 20.77
N TYR A 174 -3.47 -29.74 21.64
CA TYR A 174 -2.31 -29.99 22.50
C TYR A 174 -1.78 -28.76 23.25
N ASN A 175 -2.68 -27.92 23.74
CA ASN A 175 -2.40 -26.65 24.39
C ASN A 175 -1.79 -25.54 23.49
N PHE A 176 -1.77 -25.75 22.18
CA PHE A 176 -1.36 -24.71 21.24
C PHE A 176 -2.45 -23.63 21.13
N PRO A 177 -2.08 -22.35 20.99
CA PRO A 177 -3.05 -21.26 20.86
C PRO A 177 -3.65 -21.24 19.44
N GLN A 178 -4.62 -22.10 19.21
CA GLN A 178 -5.33 -22.20 17.94
C GLN A 178 -6.83 -22.41 18.17
N THR A 179 -7.63 -22.00 17.20
CA THR A 179 -9.06 -22.27 17.15
C THR A 179 -9.32 -23.61 16.46
N ILE A 180 -10.54 -24.13 16.63
CA ILE A 180 -11.00 -25.29 15.84
C ILE A 180 -10.87 -25.01 14.34
N THR A 181 -10.64 -26.06 13.57
CA THR A 181 -10.56 -25.96 12.10
C THR A 181 -11.95 -25.63 11.53
N PHE A 182 -12.04 -24.56 10.76
CA PHE A 182 -13.28 -24.15 10.11
C PHE A 182 -13.71 -25.13 9.02
N LEU A 183 -15.02 -25.32 8.86
CA LEU A 183 -15.60 -26.15 7.81
C LEU A 183 -15.26 -25.62 6.41
N GLU A 184 -15.15 -26.51 5.43
CA GLU A 184 -14.85 -26.12 4.04
C GLU A 184 -15.88 -25.16 3.45
N ALA A 185 -17.15 -25.31 3.80
CA ALA A 185 -18.23 -24.43 3.36
C ALA A 185 -18.04 -22.96 3.81
N THR A 186 -17.27 -22.70 4.87
CA THR A 186 -16.98 -21.37 5.39
C THR A 186 -15.70 -20.75 4.80
N ARG A 187 -14.97 -21.52 4.00
CA ARG A 187 -13.70 -21.07 3.40
C ARG A 187 -13.91 -20.63 1.96
N VAL A 188 -13.18 -19.62 1.56
CA VAL A 188 -13.12 -19.22 0.16
C VAL A 188 -12.58 -20.38 -0.69
N PRO A 189 -13.26 -20.80 -1.77
CA PRO A 189 -12.88 -21.95 -2.55
C PRO A 189 -11.48 -21.79 -3.16
N LYS A 190 -10.73 -22.90 -3.19
CA LYS A 190 -9.43 -22.97 -3.85
C LYS A 190 -9.62 -22.98 -5.36
N LEU A 191 -8.76 -22.27 -6.08
CA LEU A 191 -8.81 -22.20 -7.56
C LEU A 191 -8.23 -23.46 -8.22
N PHE A 192 -7.20 -24.04 -7.61
CA PHE A 192 -6.52 -25.20 -8.16
C PHE A 192 -6.27 -26.24 -7.07
N GLN A 193 -6.43 -27.51 -7.42
CA GLN A 193 -6.04 -28.61 -6.55
C GLN A 193 -4.51 -28.66 -6.44
N GLY A 194 -3.99 -28.83 -5.22
CA GLY A 194 -2.54 -28.85 -4.97
C GLY A 194 -1.89 -27.46 -4.77
N LEU A 195 -2.59 -26.39 -5.07
CA LEU A 195 -2.16 -25.02 -4.76
C LEU A 195 -2.99 -24.43 -3.61
N ARG A 196 -2.44 -23.42 -2.93
CA ARG A 196 -3.17 -22.74 -1.84
C ARG A 196 -3.92 -21.49 -2.29
N LEU A 197 -3.81 -21.14 -3.57
CA LEU A 197 -4.49 -19.99 -4.15
C LEU A 197 -6.00 -20.15 -4.06
N ASN A 198 -6.67 -19.15 -3.49
CA ASN A 198 -8.12 -19.11 -3.35
C ASN A 198 -8.75 -18.00 -4.22
N ALA A 199 -10.07 -18.03 -4.38
CA ALA A 199 -10.81 -17.07 -5.18
C ALA A 199 -10.75 -15.63 -4.65
N GLY A 200 -10.24 -15.38 -3.44
CA GLY A 200 -10.00 -14.05 -2.90
C GLY A 200 -9.04 -13.20 -3.74
N VAL A 201 -8.15 -13.83 -4.51
CA VAL A 201 -7.25 -13.14 -5.46
C VAL A 201 -8.05 -12.34 -6.49
N PHE A 202 -9.19 -12.86 -6.98
CA PHE A 202 -10.04 -12.12 -7.91
C PHE A 202 -10.63 -10.87 -7.26
N ALA A 203 -11.03 -10.95 -5.98
CA ALA A 203 -11.50 -9.78 -5.25
C ALA A 203 -10.40 -8.72 -5.13
N ALA A 204 -9.16 -9.11 -4.83
CA ALA A 204 -8.03 -8.19 -4.81
C ALA A 204 -7.75 -7.58 -6.19
N LEU A 205 -7.79 -8.39 -7.25
CA LEU A 205 -7.60 -7.91 -8.62
C LEU A 205 -8.68 -6.90 -9.04
N VAL A 206 -9.95 -7.23 -8.79
CA VAL A 206 -11.06 -6.30 -9.05
C VAL A 206 -10.91 -5.01 -8.25
N ALA A 207 -10.54 -5.10 -6.98
CA ALA A 207 -10.30 -3.93 -6.13
C ALA A 207 -9.16 -3.06 -6.68
N VAL A 208 -8.06 -3.66 -7.18
CA VAL A 208 -6.97 -2.93 -7.85
C VAL A 208 -7.47 -2.23 -9.11
N LEU A 209 -8.24 -2.93 -9.96
CA LEU A 209 -8.79 -2.34 -11.19
C LEU A 209 -9.71 -1.16 -10.87
N VAL A 210 -10.62 -1.32 -9.91
CA VAL A 210 -11.50 -0.23 -9.45
C VAL A 210 -10.69 0.93 -8.88
N GLY A 211 -9.69 0.64 -8.04
CA GLY A 211 -8.78 1.65 -7.49
C GLY A 211 -8.05 2.43 -8.57
N LEU A 212 -7.54 1.74 -9.60
CA LEU A 212 -6.91 2.38 -10.77
C LEU A 212 -7.92 3.23 -11.56
N CYS A 213 -9.13 2.74 -11.80
CA CYS A 213 -10.19 3.52 -12.47
C CYS A 213 -10.50 4.81 -11.70
N VAL A 214 -10.68 4.72 -10.39
CA VAL A 214 -10.91 5.90 -9.54
C VAL A 214 -9.70 6.84 -9.57
N PHE A 215 -8.48 6.29 -9.48
CA PHE A 215 -7.26 7.09 -9.55
C PHE A 215 -7.15 7.85 -10.87
N PHE A 216 -7.34 7.19 -12.01
CA PHE A 216 -7.27 7.83 -13.32
C PHE A 216 -8.41 8.82 -13.52
N THR A 217 -9.62 8.54 -13.04
CA THR A 217 -10.75 9.48 -13.11
C THR A 217 -10.46 10.77 -12.33
N VAL A 218 -9.97 10.65 -11.09
CA VAL A 218 -9.64 11.80 -10.24
C VAL A 218 -8.43 12.57 -10.75
N ARG A 219 -7.49 11.90 -11.42
CA ARG A 219 -6.29 12.47 -12.02
C ARG A 219 -6.40 12.73 -13.52
N ALA A 220 -7.60 12.62 -14.08
CA ALA A 220 -7.84 12.83 -15.52
C ALA A 220 -7.53 14.27 -15.96
N GLU A 221 -7.69 15.27 -15.11
CA GLU A 221 -7.50 16.68 -15.46
C GLU A 221 -6.10 17.00 -16.03
N PRO A 222 -4.96 16.59 -15.41
CA PRO A 222 -3.65 16.83 -16.00
C PRO A 222 -3.47 16.11 -17.34
N LEU A 223 -3.97 14.87 -17.46
CA LEU A 223 -3.90 14.08 -18.68
C LEU A 223 -4.77 14.70 -19.79
N MET A 224 -5.99 15.13 -19.44
CA MET A 224 -6.90 15.80 -20.36
C MET A 224 -6.40 17.17 -20.77
N ARG A 225 -5.72 17.90 -19.87
CA ARG A 225 -5.07 19.17 -20.17
C ARG A 225 -3.93 18.95 -21.17
N TYR A 226 -3.04 17.99 -20.91
CA TYR A 226 -1.96 17.64 -21.83
C TYR A 226 -2.50 17.19 -23.21
N ALA A 227 -3.53 16.34 -23.24
CA ALA A 227 -4.16 15.90 -24.49
C ALA A 227 -4.80 17.07 -25.27
N ARG A 228 -5.43 17.99 -24.55
CA ARG A 228 -6.06 19.18 -25.13
C ARG A 228 -5.01 20.17 -25.69
N ASP A 229 -3.94 20.40 -24.94
CA ASP A 229 -2.83 21.27 -25.36
C ASP A 229 -2.11 20.67 -26.58
N THR A 230 -1.89 19.35 -26.59
CA THR A 230 -1.34 18.64 -27.75
C THR A 230 -2.28 18.72 -28.98
N ALA A 231 -3.56 18.54 -28.77
CA ALA A 231 -4.55 18.69 -29.84
C ALA A 231 -4.61 20.14 -30.37
N GLN A 232 -4.56 21.14 -29.51
CA GLN A 232 -4.51 22.54 -29.95
C GLN A 232 -3.28 22.85 -30.81
N VAL A 233 -2.10 22.34 -30.43
CA VAL A 233 -0.88 22.51 -31.22
C VAL A 233 -1.02 21.82 -32.61
N LEU A 234 -1.70 20.68 -32.67
CA LEU A 234 -1.94 19.95 -33.93
C LEU A 234 -2.99 20.60 -34.82
N TYR A 235 -4.06 21.16 -34.23
CA TYR A 235 -5.17 21.75 -34.99
C TYR A 235 -5.00 23.26 -35.25
N GLN A 236 -4.17 23.96 -34.47
CA GLN A 236 -3.85 25.38 -34.64
C GLN A 236 -2.34 25.62 -34.54
N PRO A 237 -1.56 25.21 -35.55
CA PRO A 237 -0.08 25.33 -35.52
C PRO A 237 0.38 26.78 -35.63
N GLN A 238 -0.50 27.74 -35.96
CA GLN A 238 -0.15 29.16 -36.14
C GLN A 238 0.54 29.75 -34.90
N GLY A 239 0.05 29.46 -33.69
CA GLY A 239 0.68 29.95 -32.45
C GLY A 239 2.10 29.43 -32.24
N TYR A 240 2.39 28.19 -32.66
CA TYR A 240 3.74 27.62 -32.61
C TYR A 240 4.62 28.23 -33.70
N ILE A 241 4.09 28.39 -34.91
CA ILE A 241 4.79 29.01 -36.05
C ILE A 241 5.17 30.44 -35.70
N ASP A 242 4.24 31.24 -35.16
CA ASP A 242 4.49 32.63 -34.76
C ASP A 242 5.50 32.69 -33.62
N ALA A 243 5.44 31.81 -32.63
CA ALA A 243 6.42 31.76 -31.54
C ALA A 243 7.82 31.38 -32.02
N VAL A 244 7.95 30.50 -33.01
CA VAL A 244 9.24 30.05 -33.55
C VAL A 244 9.80 31.08 -34.55
N LEU A 245 8.95 31.62 -35.44
CA LEU A 245 9.41 32.58 -36.48
C LEU A 245 9.61 33.98 -35.96
N ASN A 246 8.85 34.43 -34.93
CA ASN A 246 8.97 35.76 -34.34
C ASN A 246 9.82 35.79 -33.08
N THR A 247 10.45 34.70 -32.67
CA THR A 247 11.40 34.69 -31.55
C THR A 247 12.64 35.48 -32.01
N GLN A 248 12.74 36.74 -31.57
CA GLN A 248 13.98 37.50 -31.75
C GLN A 248 15.13 36.72 -31.11
N PRO A 249 16.28 36.63 -31.80
CA PRO A 249 17.47 36.00 -31.21
C PRO A 249 17.76 36.73 -29.88
N ARG A 250 17.73 35.97 -28.81
CA ARG A 250 18.05 36.49 -27.48
C ARG A 250 19.45 37.08 -27.58
N ALA A 251 19.57 38.42 -27.43
CA ALA A 251 20.85 39.04 -27.47
C ALA A 251 21.79 38.31 -26.50
N THR A 252 22.88 37.78 -27.02
CA THR A 252 23.91 37.19 -26.16
C THR A 252 24.37 38.28 -25.19
N PRO A 253 24.32 38.06 -23.88
CA PRO A 253 24.76 39.08 -22.93
C PRO A 253 26.19 39.45 -23.23
N THR A 254 26.42 40.74 -23.39
CA THR A 254 27.76 41.27 -23.66
C THR A 254 28.70 40.90 -22.52
N ASN A 255 30.00 40.83 -22.81
CA ASN A 255 30.99 40.51 -21.77
C ASN A 255 30.95 41.52 -20.59
N ALA A 256 30.45 42.74 -20.79
CA ALA A 256 30.25 43.74 -19.74
C ALA A 256 29.12 43.35 -18.76
N GLU A 257 28.01 42.78 -19.27
CA GLU A 257 26.90 42.31 -18.43
C GLU A 257 27.27 41.02 -17.66
N ARG A 258 28.16 40.19 -18.23
CA ARG A 258 28.70 39.02 -17.52
C ARG A 258 29.64 39.37 -16.37
N MET A 259 30.28 40.55 -16.43
CA MET A 259 31.21 41.03 -15.40
C MET A 259 30.55 41.94 -14.36
N GLY A 260 29.21 42.12 -14.40
CA GLY A 260 28.50 42.93 -13.40
C GLY A 260 28.80 44.44 -13.51
N ALA A 261 29.27 44.90 -14.65
CA ALA A 261 29.50 46.33 -14.88
C ALA A 261 28.17 47.08 -14.97
N PRO A 262 28.00 48.25 -14.28
CA PRO A 262 26.78 49.04 -14.37
C PRO A 262 26.58 49.56 -15.79
N ALA A 263 25.33 49.49 -16.29
CA ALA A 263 24.98 49.99 -17.62
C ALA A 263 25.38 51.46 -17.76
N PRO A 264 25.93 51.86 -18.92
CA PRO A 264 26.28 53.25 -19.16
C PRO A 264 25.01 54.13 -19.12
N GLN A 265 24.98 55.10 -18.19
CA GLN A 265 23.91 56.08 -18.11
C GLN A 265 23.95 56.93 -19.38
N VAL A 266 22.92 56.80 -20.22
CA VAL A 266 22.70 57.77 -21.32
C VAL A 266 22.18 59.04 -20.67
N LEU A 267 23.01 60.02 -20.58
CA LEU A 267 22.62 61.41 -20.17
C LEU A 267 21.79 62.07 -21.28
N PRO A 268 20.82 62.90 -20.94
CA PRO A 268 19.83 63.49 -21.84
C PRO A 268 20.40 64.37 -22.92
#